data_f257035374ec785fe218ae48b07579c9
#
_entry.id   f257035374ec785fe218ae48b07579c9
#
_cell.length_a   1.000
_cell.length_b   1.000
_cell.length_c   1.000
_cell.angle_alpha   90.00
_cell.angle_beta   90.00
_cell.angle_gamma   90.00
#
_symmetry.space_group_name_H-M   'P 1'
#
loop_
_entity.id
_entity.type
_entity.pdbx_description
1 polymer ?
#
loop_
_entity_poly.entity_id
_entity_poly.type
_entity_poly.pdbx_seq_one_letter_code
_entity_poly.pdbx_strand_id
1 'polypeptide(L)'
;MPTINLDDLVNPARLPRVTLFGREIVVRPLTGAAAHKIAAVSAASDNAENMLGALLDVVRFSCPDLKAKEIDALTVDQIAALVQLSRNQIAEVEAMLAERTEKN
;
A
#
# COMPACT_ATOMS: atom_id res chain seq x y z
N MET A 1 20.96 -27.76 2.91
CA MET A 1 20.35 -26.52 2.37
C MET A 1 19.54 -25.83 3.45
N PRO A 2 19.74 -24.54 3.64
CA PRO A 2 18.91 -23.82 4.60
C PRO A 2 17.45 -23.76 4.12
N THR A 3 16.54 -23.88 5.05
CA THR A 3 15.13 -23.73 4.78
C THR A 3 14.76 -22.27 4.89
N ILE A 4 14.08 -21.74 3.87
CA ILE A 4 13.62 -20.37 3.88
C ILE A 4 12.19 -20.36 4.40
N ASN A 5 11.95 -19.52 5.41
CA ASN A 5 10.62 -19.37 5.97
C ASN A 5 9.89 -18.21 5.29
N LEU A 6 8.98 -18.55 4.37
CA LEU A 6 8.23 -17.53 3.63
C LEU A 6 7.18 -16.80 4.49
N ASP A 7 6.81 -17.38 5.63
CA ASP A 7 5.91 -16.72 6.56
C ASP A 7 6.49 -15.43 7.14
N ASP A 8 7.83 -15.31 7.13
CA ASP A 8 8.48 -14.06 7.57
C ASP A 8 8.12 -12.86 6.69
N LEU A 9 7.69 -13.10 5.46
CA LEU A 9 7.28 -12.03 4.55
C LEU A 9 5.99 -11.34 5.01
N VAL A 10 5.19 -12.02 5.82
CA VAL A 10 3.93 -11.48 6.36
C VAL A 10 3.97 -11.37 7.89
N ASN A 11 5.15 -11.47 8.48
CA ASN A 11 5.31 -11.34 9.92
C ASN A 11 4.96 -9.90 10.34
N PRO A 12 3.93 -9.70 11.18
CA PRO A 12 3.50 -8.35 11.58
C PRO A 12 4.61 -7.50 12.18
N ALA A 13 5.60 -8.12 12.81
CA ALA A 13 6.72 -7.40 13.42
C ALA A 13 7.65 -6.77 12.37
N ARG A 14 7.61 -7.25 11.14
CA ARG A 14 8.49 -6.80 10.04
C ARG A 14 7.76 -6.01 8.97
N LEU A 15 6.42 -5.95 9.02
CA LEU A 15 5.65 -5.22 8.03
C LEU A 15 5.78 -3.71 8.25
N PRO A 16 5.74 -2.93 7.17
CA PRO A 16 5.78 -1.48 7.29
C PRO A 16 4.62 -0.95 8.13
N ARG A 17 4.88 0.08 8.90
CA ARG A 17 3.88 0.75 9.71
C ARG A 17 3.86 2.22 9.35
N VAL A 18 2.69 2.79 9.28
CA VAL A 18 2.51 4.21 8.97
C VAL A 18 1.63 4.86 10.02
N THR A 19 1.83 6.15 10.22
CA THR A 19 0.91 6.95 11.03
C THR A 19 -0.07 7.65 10.11
N LEU A 20 -1.34 7.33 10.27
CA LEU A 20 -2.43 7.93 9.52
C LEU A 20 -3.57 8.24 10.48
N PHE A 21 -4.14 9.43 10.35
CA PHE A 21 -5.28 9.87 11.18
C PHE A 21 -5.00 9.72 12.68
N GLY A 22 -3.74 9.95 13.09
CA GLY A 22 -3.33 9.86 14.49
C GLY A 22 -3.18 8.44 15.02
N ARG A 23 -3.22 7.43 14.16
CA ARG A 23 -3.08 6.02 14.53
C ARG A 23 -1.93 5.38 13.77
N GLU A 24 -1.41 4.31 14.33
CA GLU A 24 -0.44 3.48 13.64
C GLU A 24 -1.17 2.39 12.87
N ILE A 25 -0.90 2.31 11.57
CA ILE A 25 -1.51 1.34 10.67
C ILE A 25 -0.42 0.43 10.11
N VAL A 26 -0.65 -0.88 10.17
CA VAL A 26 0.25 -1.87 9.58
C VAL A 26 -0.15 -2.07 8.12
N VAL A 27 0.81 -1.91 7.22
CA VAL A 27 0.58 -2.11 5.78
C VAL A 27 0.95 -3.57 5.45
N ARG A 28 -0.03 -4.33 4.98
CA ARG A 28 0.14 -5.75 4.68
C ARG A 28 0.35 -5.95 3.18
N PRO A 29 1.17 -6.94 2.79
CA PRO A 29 1.31 -7.28 1.37
C PRO A 29 0.02 -7.89 0.83
N LEU A 30 -0.21 -7.72 -0.47
CA LEU A 30 -1.39 -8.29 -1.11
C LEU A 30 -1.26 -9.81 -1.23
N THR A 31 -2.39 -10.50 -1.06
CA THR A 31 -2.44 -11.92 -1.40
C THR A 31 -2.49 -12.07 -2.93
N GLY A 32 -2.17 -13.26 -3.42
CA GLY A 32 -2.24 -13.53 -4.84
C GLY A 32 -3.64 -13.32 -5.42
N ALA A 33 -4.68 -13.70 -4.64
CA ALA A 33 -6.07 -13.50 -5.07
C ALA A 33 -6.42 -12.02 -5.20
N ALA A 34 -6.03 -11.20 -4.22
CA ALA A 34 -6.27 -9.76 -4.26
C ALA A 34 -5.52 -9.10 -5.42
N ALA A 35 -4.26 -9.46 -5.61
CA ALA A 35 -3.43 -8.95 -6.69
C ALA A 35 -4.03 -9.29 -8.06
N HIS A 36 -4.55 -10.50 -8.21
CA HIS A 36 -5.20 -10.95 -9.46
C HIS A 36 -6.45 -10.12 -9.77
N LYS A 37 -7.29 -9.87 -8.78
CA LYS A 37 -8.49 -9.04 -8.94
C LYS A 37 -8.13 -7.63 -9.39
N ILE A 38 -7.13 -7.03 -8.76
CA ILE A 38 -6.69 -5.67 -9.07
C ILE A 38 -6.11 -5.60 -10.48
N ALA A 39 -5.30 -6.59 -10.85
CA ALA A 39 -4.71 -6.66 -12.18
C ALA A 39 -5.79 -6.80 -13.27
N ALA A 40 -6.83 -7.59 -13.01
CA ALA A 40 -7.93 -7.76 -13.96
C ALA A 40 -8.67 -6.44 -14.20
N VAL A 41 -8.91 -5.67 -13.14
CA VAL A 41 -9.57 -4.36 -13.26
C VAL A 41 -8.68 -3.39 -14.02
N SER A 42 -7.38 -3.34 -13.71
CA SER A 42 -6.42 -2.46 -14.38
C SER A 42 -6.29 -2.78 -15.86
N ALA A 43 -6.27 -4.06 -16.22
CA ALA A 43 -6.14 -4.49 -17.61
C ALA A 43 -7.38 -4.17 -18.44
N ALA A 44 -8.54 -4.14 -17.81
CA ALA A 44 -9.81 -3.89 -18.49
C ALA A 44 -10.08 -2.41 -18.73
N SER A 45 -9.23 -1.51 -18.22
CA SER A 45 -9.54 -0.09 -18.30
C SER A 45 -8.36 0.75 -18.79
N ASP A 46 -8.66 1.63 -19.77
CA ASP A 46 -7.73 2.63 -20.26
C ASP A 46 -7.95 3.99 -19.58
N ASN A 47 -8.73 4.01 -18.54
CA ASN A 47 -9.23 5.21 -17.89
C ASN A 47 -8.47 5.45 -16.58
N ALA A 48 -7.97 6.68 -16.39
CA ALA A 48 -7.27 7.07 -15.17
C ALA A 48 -8.14 6.89 -13.92
N GLU A 49 -9.44 7.09 -14.04
CA GLU A 49 -10.40 6.91 -12.96
C GLU A 49 -10.43 5.45 -12.48
N ASN A 50 -10.42 4.51 -13.42
CA ASN A 50 -10.40 3.09 -13.09
C ASN A 50 -9.06 2.66 -12.52
N MET A 51 -7.96 3.27 -12.96
CA MET A 51 -6.65 3.02 -12.38
C MET A 51 -6.60 3.50 -10.93
N LEU A 52 -7.17 4.66 -10.64
CA LEU A 52 -7.26 5.17 -9.27
C LEU A 52 -8.11 4.24 -8.41
N GLY A 53 -9.21 3.72 -8.97
CA GLY A 53 -10.05 2.73 -8.29
C GLY A 53 -9.26 1.47 -7.93
N ALA A 54 -8.41 0.99 -8.84
CA ALA A 54 -7.55 -0.15 -8.59
C ALA A 54 -6.55 0.13 -7.46
N LEU A 55 -5.97 1.33 -7.43
CA LEU A 55 -5.05 1.72 -6.37
C LEU A 55 -5.75 1.79 -5.02
N LEU A 56 -6.99 2.28 -4.99
CA LEU A 56 -7.80 2.30 -3.77
C LEU A 56 -8.10 0.88 -3.28
N ASP A 57 -8.32 -0.07 -4.20
CA ASP A 57 -8.50 -1.47 -3.82
C ASP A 57 -7.23 -2.04 -3.20
N VAL A 58 -6.06 -1.68 -3.73
CA VAL A 58 -4.78 -2.06 -3.10
C VAL A 58 -4.75 -1.59 -1.65
N VAL A 59 -5.11 -0.34 -1.41
CA VAL A 59 -5.12 0.23 -0.05
C VAL A 59 -6.09 -0.52 0.84
N ARG A 60 -7.29 -0.83 0.36
CA ARG A 60 -8.27 -1.57 1.15
C ARG A 60 -7.77 -2.93 1.58
N PHE A 61 -7.12 -3.66 0.68
CA PHE A 61 -6.57 -4.98 1.00
C PHE A 61 -5.33 -4.90 1.88
N SER A 62 -4.50 -3.87 1.68
CA SER A 62 -3.24 -3.71 2.43
C SER A 62 -3.44 -3.12 3.81
N CYS A 63 -4.48 -2.31 3.98
CA CYS A 63 -4.74 -1.59 5.23
C CYS A 63 -6.16 -1.88 5.72
N PRO A 64 -6.41 -3.12 6.21
CA PRO A 64 -7.76 -3.50 6.65
C PRO A 64 -8.24 -2.71 7.87
N ASP A 65 -7.32 -2.06 8.58
CA ASP A 65 -7.66 -1.24 9.74
C ASP A 65 -8.24 0.14 9.36
N LEU A 66 -8.14 0.53 8.09
CA LEU A 66 -8.71 1.78 7.63
C LEU A 66 -10.19 1.64 7.32
N LYS A 67 -10.97 2.60 7.79
CA LYS A 67 -12.42 2.65 7.49
C LYS A 67 -12.65 3.27 6.12
N ALA A 68 -13.81 2.99 5.52
CA ALA A 68 -14.15 3.52 4.20
C ALA A 68 -14.03 5.05 4.13
N LYS A 69 -14.47 5.76 5.16
CA LYS A 69 -14.35 7.22 5.22
C LYS A 69 -12.92 7.70 5.25
N GLU A 70 -12.06 6.94 5.92
CA GLU A 70 -10.65 7.28 6.01
C GLU A 70 -9.95 7.07 4.67
N ILE A 71 -10.30 6.01 3.95
CA ILE A 71 -9.77 5.74 2.61
C ILE A 71 -10.18 6.85 1.65
N ASP A 72 -11.42 7.31 1.72
CA ASP A 72 -11.92 8.41 0.88
C ASP A 72 -11.20 9.72 1.17
N ALA A 73 -10.67 9.90 2.38
CA ALA A 73 -9.97 11.10 2.80
C ALA A 73 -8.48 11.09 2.44
N LEU A 74 -7.95 9.98 1.94
CA LEU A 74 -6.54 9.88 1.58
C LEU A 74 -6.22 10.77 0.36
N THR A 75 -5.07 11.44 0.43
CA THR A 75 -4.55 12.17 -0.73
C THR A 75 -3.96 11.19 -1.73
N VAL A 76 -3.79 11.65 -2.98
CA VAL A 76 -3.15 10.83 -4.02
C VAL A 76 -1.75 10.42 -3.59
N ASP A 77 -1.00 11.33 -2.96
CA ASP A 77 0.35 11.02 -2.48
C ASP A 77 0.36 9.96 -1.39
N GLN A 78 -0.62 10.01 -0.49
CA GLN A 78 -0.75 9.00 0.55
C GLN A 78 -1.10 7.63 -0.05
N ILE A 79 -1.98 7.61 -1.03
CA ILE A 79 -2.35 6.38 -1.74
C ILE A 79 -1.12 5.79 -2.43
N ALA A 80 -0.34 6.62 -3.13
CA ALA A 80 0.88 6.17 -3.81
C ALA A 80 1.88 5.57 -2.82
N ALA A 81 2.08 6.23 -1.67
CA ALA A 81 2.98 5.75 -0.63
C ALA A 81 2.52 4.39 -0.08
N LEU A 82 1.23 4.23 0.19
CA LEU A 82 0.70 2.97 0.71
C LEU A 82 0.85 1.84 -0.30
N VAL A 83 0.64 2.11 -1.58
CA VAL A 83 0.84 1.12 -2.65
C VAL A 83 2.31 0.66 -2.68
N GLN A 84 3.25 1.60 -2.59
CA GLN A 84 4.67 1.25 -2.56
C GLN A 84 5.02 0.42 -1.33
N LEU A 85 4.47 0.77 -0.17
CA LEU A 85 4.70 0.01 1.06
C LEU A 85 4.12 -1.39 0.97
N SER A 86 2.97 -1.56 0.30
CA SER A 86 2.38 -2.88 0.11
C SER A 86 3.27 -3.81 -0.72
N ARG A 87 4.17 -3.22 -1.52
CA ARG A 87 5.18 -3.93 -2.30
C ARG A 87 6.51 -4.03 -1.57
N ASN A 88 6.53 -3.65 -0.31
CA ASN A 88 7.73 -3.63 0.53
C ASN A 88 8.84 -2.71 0.00
N GLN A 89 8.46 -1.62 -0.66
CA GLN A 89 9.41 -0.64 -1.22
C GLN A 89 9.57 0.54 -0.25
N ILE A 90 10.04 0.24 0.94
CA ILE A 90 10.18 1.22 2.03
C ILE A 90 11.14 2.34 1.67
N ALA A 91 12.27 2.01 1.04
CA ALA A 91 13.28 2.99 0.67
C ALA A 91 12.74 4.05 -0.29
N GLU A 92 11.84 3.67 -1.19
CA GLU A 92 11.23 4.61 -2.13
C GLU A 92 10.32 5.61 -1.43
N VAL A 93 9.58 5.14 -0.42
CA VAL A 93 8.71 6.02 0.37
C VAL A 93 9.54 6.97 1.22
N GLU A 94 10.61 6.48 1.82
CA GLU A 94 11.53 7.33 2.58
C GLU A 94 12.15 8.40 1.70
N ALA A 95 12.52 8.07 0.46
CA ALA A 95 13.05 9.02 -0.50
C ALA A 95 12.02 10.10 -0.86
N MET A 96 10.76 9.72 -1.03
CA MET A 96 9.68 10.68 -1.29
C MET A 96 9.52 11.68 -0.14
N LEU A 97 9.56 11.18 1.10
CA LEU A 97 9.43 12.02 2.28
C LEU A 97 10.64 12.96 2.43
N ALA A 98 11.84 12.45 2.19
CA ALA A 98 13.06 13.25 2.27
C ALA A 98 13.06 14.37 1.24
N GLU A 99 12.63 14.07 0.02
CA GLU A 99 12.53 15.06 -1.05
C GLU A 99 11.59 16.21 -0.68
N ARG A 100 10.45 15.89 -0.07
CA ARG A 100 9.49 16.90 0.37
C ARG A 100 10.04 17.75 1.51
N THR A 101 10.77 17.13 2.43
CA THR A 101 11.38 17.85 3.54
C THR A 101 12.43 18.82 3.05
N GLU A 102 13.20 18.45 2.06
CA GLU A 102 14.25 19.32 1.49
C GLU A 102 13.68 20.54 0.77
N LYS A 103 12.48 20.45 0.25
CA LYS A 103 11.84 21.57 -0.46
C LYS A 103 11.25 22.62 0.46
N ASN A 104 11.22 22.34 1.72
CA ASN A 104 10.78 23.29 2.73
C ASN A 104 11.98 23.96 3.37
#